data_d1af81f2e6216bc6ec0cdc7e5dffbb88
#
_entry.id   d1af81f2e6216bc6ec0cdc7e5dffbb88
#
_cell.length_a   1.000
_cell.length_b   1.000
_cell.length_c   1.000
_cell.angle_alpha   90.00
_cell.angle_beta   90.00
_cell.angle_gamma   90.00
#
_symmetry.space_group_name_H-M   'P 1'
#
loop_
_entity.id
_entity.type
_entity.pdbx_description
1 polymer ?
#
loop_
_entity_poly.entity_id
_entity_poly.type
_entity_poly.pdbx_seq_one_letter_code
_entity_poly.pdbx_strand_id
1 'polypeptide(L)'
;MFKNFENKYVGKRCFIIGSGPSLTKENLSLLKNEKIFIVNRAYKALQLGLPHYDFHVCVDKRVYEENYKEIQNNTKFPRFYNHAFLDSEHYWNGPKEKFIPIFRHENKNSILYKSLLLNIMPSQYYDGWGKTGSVIIDAVLIAFFLGFKEIYMLGNDLSYEDNKRTHFYGGGSDERRFSSEIKSAIFSSDSLALIIKNLNKFFDLSSVKMINLSKGYKHEGLFKKGKLEDLF
;
A
#
# COMPACT_ATOMS: atom_id res chain seq x y z
N MET A 1 -17.67 10.88 -0.54
CA MET A 1 -16.79 10.56 -1.70
C MET A 1 -16.20 9.15 -1.60
N PHE A 2 -15.55 8.77 -0.50
CA PHE A 2 -14.97 7.42 -0.30
C PHE A 2 -16.04 6.31 -0.44
N LYS A 3 -17.21 6.49 0.17
CA LYS A 3 -18.34 5.57 0.10
C LYS A 3 -18.78 5.22 -1.34
N ASN A 4 -18.60 6.12 -2.28
CA ASN A 4 -18.96 5.88 -3.69
C ASN A 4 -18.07 4.83 -4.39
N PHE A 5 -17.01 4.39 -3.74
CA PHE A 5 -16.09 3.37 -4.22
C PHE A 5 -16.36 2.00 -3.59
N GLU A 6 -17.20 1.92 -2.55
CA GLU A 6 -17.51 0.69 -1.85
C GLU A 6 -18.03 -0.37 -2.81
N ASN A 7 -17.44 -1.56 -2.77
CA ASN A 7 -17.84 -2.73 -3.58
C ASN A 7 -17.93 -2.50 -5.09
N LYS A 8 -17.28 -1.46 -5.62
CA LYS A 8 -17.30 -1.15 -7.06
C LYS A 8 -16.63 -2.22 -7.94
N TYR A 9 -15.75 -3.02 -7.37
CA TYR A 9 -14.94 -4.02 -8.07
C TYR A 9 -15.13 -5.43 -7.53
N VAL A 10 -16.35 -5.76 -7.10
CA VAL A 10 -16.69 -7.07 -6.54
C VAL A 10 -16.26 -8.19 -7.48
N GLY A 11 -15.55 -9.19 -6.93
CA GLY A 11 -15.11 -10.38 -7.65
C GLY A 11 -13.95 -10.18 -8.63
N LYS A 12 -13.44 -8.95 -8.77
CA LYS A 12 -12.25 -8.66 -9.59
C LYS A 12 -10.97 -8.86 -8.79
N ARG A 13 -9.85 -9.03 -9.53
CA ARG A 13 -8.50 -9.02 -8.98
C ARG A 13 -7.83 -7.67 -9.17
N CYS A 14 -6.84 -7.37 -8.35
CA CYS A 14 -5.97 -6.20 -8.51
C CYS A 14 -4.53 -6.49 -8.11
N PHE A 15 -3.64 -5.60 -8.56
CA PHE A 15 -2.22 -5.63 -8.26
C PHE A 15 -1.82 -4.35 -7.53
N ILE A 16 -1.07 -4.47 -6.45
CA ILE A 16 -0.54 -3.35 -5.67
C ILE A 16 0.97 -3.31 -5.91
N ILE A 17 1.44 -2.21 -6.48
CA ILE A 17 2.83 -2.01 -6.84
C ILE A 17 3.52 -1.18 -5.76
N GLY A 18 4.41 -1.81 -5.05
CA GLY A 18 5.32 -1.20 -4.09
C GLY A 18 6.59 -0.65 -4.74
N SER A 19 7.55 -0.26 -3.91
CA SER A 19 8.82 0.32 -4.37
C SER A 19 10.03 -0.57 -4.15
N GLY A 20 9.85 -1.82 -3.73
CA GLY A 20 10.94 -2.74 -3.44
C GLY A 20 11.84 -3.01 -4.65
N PRO A 21 13.15 -3.23 -4.44
CA PRO A 21 14.12 -3.42 -5.52
C PRO A 21 13.82 -4.62 -6.43
N SER A 22 13.13 -5.64 -5.93
CA SER A 22 12.77 -6.82 -6.74
C SER A 22 11.86 -6.50 -7.93
N LEU A 23 11.19 -5.35 -7.90
CA LEU A 23 10.29 -4.93 -8.98
C LEU A 23 11.01 -4.86 -10.34
N THR A 24 12.33 -4.55 -10.35
CA THR A 24 13.15 -4.54 -11.57
C THR A 24 13.31 -5.91 -12.23
N LYS A 25 12.96 -7.00 -11.53
CA LYS A 25 13.06 -8.38 -11.99
C LYS A 25 11.71 -8.93 -12.47
N GLU A 26 10.64 -8.14 -12.41
CA GLU A 26 9.30 -8.56 -12.78
C GLU A 26 8.96 -8.16 -14.22
N ASN A 27 8.22 -9.01 -14.90
CA ASN A 27 7.66 -8.67 -16.22
C ASN A 27 6.35 -7.89 -16.04
N LEU A 28 6.44 -6.59 -15.81
CA LEU A 28 5.28 -5.75 -15.53
C LEU A 28 4.34 -5.59 -16.73
N SER A 29 4.77 -5.90 -17.96
CA SER A 29 3.93 -5.83 -19.16
C SER A 29 2.74 -6.79 -19.13
N LEU A 30 2.84 -7.87 -18.34
CA LEU A 30 1.75 -8.82 -18.09
C LEU A 30 0.52 -8.16 -17.49
N LEU A 31 0.69 -7.02 -16.79
CA LEU A 31 -0.38 -6.31 -16.11
C LEU A 31 -1.23 -5.41 -17.03
N LYS A 32 -1.11 -5.52 -18.34
CA LYS A 32 -1.73 -4.62 -19.33
C LYS A 32 -3.26 -4.48 -19.16
N ASN A 33 -3.94 -5.54 -18.76
CA ASN A 33 -5.41 -5.55 -18.64
C ASN A 33 -5.89 -5.61 -17.18
N GLU A 34 -5.00 -5.40 -16.21
CA GLU A 34 -5.28 -5.57 -14.80
C GLU A 34 -5.64 -4.24 -14.11
N LYS A 35 -6.29 -4.33 -12.95
CA LYS A 35 -6.49 -3.18 -12.06
C LYS A 35 -5.26 -3.00 -11.17
N ILE A 36 -4.66 -1.80 -11.22
CA ILE A 36 -3.36 -1.53 -10.62
C ILE A 36 -3.44 -0.37 -9.64
N PHE A 37 -3.01 -0.65 -8.42
CA PHE A 37 -2.67 0.35 -7.41
C PHE A 37 -1.17 0.61 -7.43
N ILE A 38 -0.80 1.86 -7.31
CA ILE A 38 0.58 2.26 -7.02
C ILE A 38 0.63 2.96 -5.67
N VAL A 39 1.72 2.79 -4.92
CA VAL A 39 1.90 3.45 -3.61
C VAL A 39 3.05 4.45 -3.63
N ASN A 40 2.91 5.55 -2.91
CA ASN A 40 3.93 6.59 -2.76
C ASN A 40 4.52 7.01 -4.13
N ARG A 41 5.80 6.73 -4.37
CA ARG A 41 6.52 7.07 -5.61
C ARG A 41 6.60 5.91 -6.61
N ALA A 42 5.79 4.85 -6.44
CA ALA A 42 5.82 3.69 -7.34
C ALA A 42 5.32 3.98 -8.77
N TYR A 43 4.79 5.20 -9.06
CA TYR A 43 4.56 5.64 -10.45
C TYR A 43 5.82 5.58 -11.32
N LYS A 44 7.01 5.63 -10.70
CA LYS A 44 8.28 5.42 -11.42
C LYS A 44 8.41 4.04 -12.07
N ALA A 45 7.58 3.07 -11.67
CA ALA A 45 7.52 1.76 -12.32
C ALA A 45 7.04 1.81 -13.79
N LEU A 46 6.41 2.91 -14.23
CA LEU A 46 6.14 3.15 -15.65
C LEU A 46 7.43 3.09 -16.50
N GLN A 47 8.57 3.51 -15.94
CA GLN A 47 9.89 3.42 -16.58
C GLN A 47 10.43 1.98 -16.64
N LEU A 48 9.88 1.07 -15.85
CA LEU A 48 10.20 -0.37 -15.85
C LEU A 48 9.25 -1.18 -16.75
N GLY A 49 8.38 -0.52 -17.51
CA GLY A 49 7.40 -1.18 -18.38
C GLY A 49 6.06 -1.49 -17.73
N LEU A 50 5.75 -0.89 -16.55
CA LEU A 50 4.38 -0.92 -16.04
C LEU A 50 3.46 -0.21 -17.05
N PRO A 51 2.41 -0.87 -17.58
CA PRO A 51 1.67 -0.31 -18.71
C PRO A 51 0.79 0.89 -18.33
N HIS A 52 0.25 0.89 -17.13
CA HIS A 52 -0.60 1.93 -16.55
C HIS A 52 -0.77 1.70 -15.04
N TYR A 53 -1.57 2.54 -14.41
CA TYR A 53 -2.17 2.30 -13.09
C TYR A 53 -3.55 2.96 -13.01
N ASP A 54 -4.41 2.43 -12.15
CA ASP A 54 -5.78 2.92 -11.95
C ASP A 54 -5.91 3.76 -10.67
N PHE A 55 -5.14 3.46 -9.63
CA PHE A 55 -5.27 4.06 -8.31
C PHE A 55 -3.91 4.45 -7.73
N HIS A 56 -3.87 5.57 -7.02
CA HIS A 56 -2.68 5.99 -6.27
C HIS A 56 -2.99 6.10 -4.77
N VAL A 57 -2.11 5.53 -3.94
CA VAL A 57 -2.22 5.57 -2.49
C VAL A 57 -0.97 6.22 -1.89
N CYS A 58 -1.15 7.28 -1.10
CA CYS A 58 -0.07 7.93 -0.38
C CYS A 58 -0.57 8.34 1.01
N VAL A 59 0.06 7.81 2.05
CA VAL A 59 -0.40 8.02 3.43
C VAL A 59 0.69 8.56 4.37
N ASP A 60 1.94 8.51 3.97
CA ASP A 60 3.05 9.09 4.73
C ASP A 60 3.18 10.58 4.41
N LYS A 61 2.92 11.43 5.43
CA LYS A 61 2.98 12.89 5.31
C LYS A 61 4.36 13.35 4.84
N ARG A 62 5.43 12.77 5.38
CA ARG A 62 6.80 13.15 5.03
C ARG A 62 7.13 12.78 3.58
N VAL A 63 6.79 11.57 3.13
CA VAL A 63 6.98 11.17 1.73
C VAL A 63 6.26 12.12 0.78
N TYR A 64 5.03 12.53 1.16
CA TYR A 64 4.26 13.48 0.38
C TYR A 64 4.91 14.87 0.37
N GLU A 65 5.25 15.45 1.52
CA GLU A 65 5.80 16.80 1.66
C GLU A 65 7.16 16.94 0.94
N GLU A 66 8.03 15.96 1.08
CA GLU A 66 9.34 15.94 0.43
C GLU A 66 9.25 15.79 -1.12
N ASN A 67 8.16 15.23 -1.63
CA ASN A 67 8.03 14.87 -3.04
C ASN A 67 6.72 15.38 -3.68
N TYR A 68 6.00 16.33 -3.08
CA TYR A 68 4.63 16.68 -3.48
C TYR A 68 4.52 17.12 -4.95
N LYS A 69 5.45 17.93 -5.47
CA LYS A 69 5.44 18.37 -6.87
C LYS A 69 5.55 17.19 -7.84
N GLU A 70 6.49 16.27 -7.55
CA GLU A 70 6.69 15.08 -8.35
C GLU A 70 5.46 14.16 -8.30
N ILE A 71 4.91 13.92 -7.11
CA ILE A 71 3.71 13.12 -6.91
C ILE A 71 2.52 13.74 -7.64
N GLN A 72 2.27 15.04 -7.47
CA GLN A 72 1.14 15.72 -8.12
C GLN A 72 1.22 15.67 -9.64
N ASN A 73 2.40 15.86 -10.21
CA ASN A 73 2.61 15.88 -11.66
C ASN A 73 2.53 14.47 -12.29
N ASN A 74 2.89 13.45 -11.56
CA ASN A 74 3.01 12.08 -12.09
C ASN A 74 1.88 11.14 -11.64
N THR A 75 0.90 11.62 -10.87
CA THR A 75 -0.21 10.77 -10.43
C THR A 75 -1.56 11.28 -10.91
N LYS A 76 -2.51 10.35 -11.08
CA LYS A 76 -3.86 10.62 -11.58
C LYS A 76 -4.91 10.21 -10.54
N PHE A 77 -6.11 10.76 -10.68
CA PHE A 77 -7.28 10.33 -9.92
C PHE A 77 -7.73 8.91 -10.36
N PRO A 78 -8.22 8.07 -9.44
CA PRO A 78 -8.43 8.30 -8.00
C PRO A 78 -7.15 8.25 -7.16
N ARG A 79 -7.02 9.20 -6.25
CA ARG A 79 -5.94 9.31 -5.28
C ARG A 79 -6.48 9.12 -3.87
N PHE A 80 -6.00 8.12 -3.18
CA PHE A 80 -6.33 7.85 -1.78
C PHE A 80 -5.21 8.37 -0.89
N TYR A 81 -5.42 9.51 -0.27
CA TYR A 81 -4.39 10.21 0.49
C TYR A 81 -4.78 10.40 1.95
N ASN A 82 -3.79 10.43 2.81
CA ASN A 82 -4.00 10.77 4.21
C ASN A 82 -4.64 12.16 4.33
N HIS A 83 -5.75 12.25 5.10
CA HIS A 83 -6.45 13.51 5.32
C HIS A 83 -5.54 14.60 5.91
N ALA A 84 -4.53 14.21 6.73
CA ALA A 84 -3.56 15.13 7.28
C ALA A 84 -2.75 15.92 6.23
N PHE A 85 -2.80 15.53 4.95
CA PHE A 85 -2.22 16.32 3.87
C PHE A 85 -3.00 17.60 3.60
N LEU A 86 -4.26 17.67 4.05
CA LEU A 86 -5.08 18.88 3.96
C LEU A 86 -4.53 20.03 4.81
N ASP A 87 -3.80 19.69 5.87
CA ASP A 87 -3.21 20.66 6.82
C ASP A 87 -1.71 20.90 6.53
N SER A 88 -1.18 20.37 5.42
CA SER A 88 0.22 20.57 5.08
C SER A 88 0.42 21.89 4.32
N GLU A 89 1.60 22.52 4.48
CA GLU A 89 2.00 23.72 3.72
C GLU A 89 2.03 23.47 2.21
N HIS A 90 2.13 22.21 1.82
CA HIS A 90 2.15 21.75 0.42
C HIS A 90 0.81 21.12 0.03
N TYR A 91 -0.26 21.71 0.54
CA TYR A 91 -1.61 21.27 0.27
C TYR A 91 -1.87 21.11 -1.23
N TRP A 92 -2.69 20.13 -1.55
CA TRP A 92 -3.17 19.91 -2.91
C TRP A 92 -4.02 21.09 -3.40
N ASN A 93 -3.45 21.95 -4.25
CA ASN A 93 -4.15 23.09 -4.85
C ASN A 93 -5.07 22.67 -6.03
N GLY A 94 -5.13 21.39 -6.34
CA GLY A 94 -6.01 20.88 -7.38
C GLY A 94 -7.47 20.78 -6.93
N PRO A 95 -8.37 20.48 -7.87
CA PRO A 95 -9.77 20.28 -7.53
C PRO A 95 -9.94 19.24 -6.43
N LYS A 96 -10.72 19.57 -5.38
CA LYS A 96 -10.96 18.71 -4.21
C LYS A 96 -11.53 17.34 -4.60
N GLU A 97 -12.23 17.25 -5.71
CA GLU A 97 -12.76 16.01 -6.28
C GLU A 97 -11.69 15.03 -6.79
N LYS A 98 -10.44 15.46 -6.92
CA LYS A 98 -9.30 14.60 -7.35
C LYS A 98 -8.54 13.93 -6.22
N PHE A 99 -9.07 14.03 -5.01
CA PHE A 99 -8.45 13.51 -3.81
C PHE A 99 -9.50 12.86 -2.91
N ILE A 100 -9.26 11.62 -2.50
CA ILE A 100 -10.12 10.88 -1.60
C ILE A 100 -9.42 10.80 -0.25
N PRO A 101 -9.88 11.54 0.77
CA PRO A 101 -9.24 11.56 2.06
C PRO A 101 -9.39 10.22 2.75
N ILE A 102 -8.28 9.71 3.26
CA ILE A 102 -8.21 8.57 4.16
C ILE A 102 -7.93 9.11 5.54
N PHE A 103 -8.82 8.89 6.47
CA PHE A 103 -8.61 9.25 7.86
C PHE A 103 -7.71 8.20 8.52
N ARG A 104 -6.47 8.59 8.86
CA ARG A 104 -5.56 7.79 9.67
C ARG A 104 -5.55 8.37 11.07
N HIS A 105 -6.06 7.62 12.02
CA HIS A 105 -5.88 7.97 13.42
C HIS A 105 -4.47 7.58 13.86
N GLU A 106 -3.68 8.55 14.28
CA GLU A 106 -2.35 8.29 14.87
C GLU A 106 -2.44 7.57 16.22
N ASN A 107 -3.64 7.52 16.78
CA ASN A 107 -3.88 6.94 18.08
C ASN A 107 -3.95 5.41 17.99
N LYS A 108 -3.03 4.72 18.68
CA LYS A 108 -3.05 3.26 18.89
C LYS A 108 -4.36 2.74 19.52
N ASN A 109 -5.18 3.62 20.06
CA ASN A 109 -6.50 3.32 20.61
C ASN A 109 -7.63 3.39 19.59
N SER A 110 -7.36 3.67 18.31
CA SER A 110 -8.42 3.68 17.30
C SER A 110 -9.13 2.33 17.22
N ILE A 111 -10.44 2.38 17.01
CA ILE A 111 -11.28 1.17 16.94
C ILE A 111 -10.76 0.21 15.85
N LEU A 112 -10.30 0.73 14.72
CA LEU A 112 -9.79 -0.10 13.63
C LEU A 112 -8.45 -0.78 13.98
N TYR A 113 -7.52 -0.05 14.62
CA TYR A 113 -6.27 -0.64 15.06
C TYR A 113 -6.53 -1.79 16.04
N LYS A 114 -7.42 -1.56 17.02
CA LYS A 114 -7.87 -2.60 17.95
C LYS A 114 -8.60 -3.72 17.24
N SER A 115 -9.45 -3.44 16.25
CA SER A 115 -10.18 -4.44 15.49
C SER A 115 -9.27 -5.33 14.65
N LEU A 116 -8.26 -4.77 13.99
CA LEU A 116 -7.24 -5.53 13.28
C LEU A 116 -6.43 -6.42 14.23
N LEU A 117 -6.11 -5.91 15.45
CA LEU A 117 -5.44 -6.69 16.48
C LEU A 117 -6.33 -7.80 17.04
N LEU A 118 -7.64 -7.59 17.11
CA LEU A 118 -8.63 -8.54 17.65
C LEU A 118 -9.27 -9.45 16.60
N ASN A 119 -8.80 -9.43 15.36
CA ASN A 119 -9.40 -10.12 14.19
C ASN A 119 -10.85 -9.71 13.90
N ILE A 120 -11.25 -8.51 14.28
CA ILE A 120 -12.57 -7.96 14.03
C ILE A 120 -12.41 -6.78 13.07
N MET A 121 -13.00 -6.85 11.87
CA MET A 121 -13.07 -5.69 10.98
C MET A 121 -14.29 -4.85 11.36
N PRO A 122 -14.14 -3.55 11.66
CA PRO A 122 -15.29 -2.72 11.97
C PRO A 122 -16.17 -2.54 10.73
N SER A 123 -17.47 -2.52 10.95
CA SER A 123 -18.47 -2.29 9.90
C SER A 123 -18.47 -0.86 9.35
N GLN A 124 -17.71 0.06 9.97
CA GLN A 124 -17.65 1.48 9.61
C GLN A 124 -16.22 1.89 9.26
N TYR A 125 -15.86 1.70 7.99
CA TYR A 125 -14.58 2.15 7.43
C TYR A 125 -14.50 3.68 7.25
N TYR A 126 -15.59 4.38 7.52
CA TYR A 126 -15.73 5.80 7.21
C TYR A 126 -15.03 6.72 8.21
N ASP A 127 -14.79 6.21 9.42
CA ASP A 127 -14.14 6.96 10.49
C ASP A 127 -12.61 6.87 10.48
N GLY A 128 -12.08 6.24 9.41
CA GLY A 128 -10.64 6.05 9.26
C GLY A 128 -10.10 4.81 9.95
N TRP A 129 -8.87 4.48 9.65
CA TRP A 129 -8.15 3.37 10.27
C TRP A 129 -6.86 3.82 10.93
N GLY A 130 -6.41 3.04 11.87
CA GLY A 130 -5.18 3.30 12.59
C GLY A 130 -3.94 3.19 11.69
N LYS A 131 -2.83 3.63 12.22
CA LYS A 131 -1.53 3.54 11.54
C LYS A 131 -1.15 2.08 11.32
N THR A 132 -1.19 1.61 10.07
CA THR A 132 -0.90 0.20 9.72
C THR A 132 0.59 -0.13 9.69
N GLY A 133 1.45 0.88 9.77
CA GLY A 133 2.91 0.74 9.63
C GLY A 133 3.40 0.56 8.19
N SER A 134 2.50 0.36 7.21
CA SER A 134 2.88 0.18 5.81
C SER A 134 1.80 0.70 4.87
N VAL A 135 2.19 1.54 3.91
CA VAL A 135 1.30 2.01 2.84
C VAL A 135 0.76 0.87 1.96
N ILE A 136 1.48 -0.24 1.87
CA ILE A 136 1.00 -1.45 1.16
C ILE A 136 -0.24 -2.00 1.87
N ILE A 137 -0.23 -2.07 3.20
CA ILE A 137 -1.39 -2.55 3.97
C ILE A 137 -2.56 -1.57 3.85
N ASP A 138 -2.31 -0.27 3.84
CA ASP A 138 -3.35 0.73 3.56
C ASP A 138 -3.96 0.50 2.16
N ALA A 139 -3.14 0.24 1.14
CA ALA A 139 -3.62 -0.06 -0.20
C ALA A 139 -4.41 -1.38 -0.27
N VAL A 140 -4.00 -2.41 0.47
CA VAL A 140 -4.74 -3.69 0.61
C VAL A 140 -6.11 -3.45 1.22
N LEU A 141 -6.21 -2.67 2.29
CA LEU A 141 -7.48 -2.34 2.94
C LEU A 141 -8.41 -1.54 2.01
N ILE A 142 -7.84 -0.60 1.23
CA ILE A 142 -8.59 0.13 0.21
C ILE A 142 -9.09 -0.82 -0.87
N ALA A 143 -8.25 -1.69 -1.39
CA ALA A 143 -8.63 -2.67 -2.41
C ALA A 143 -9.75 -3.59 -1.92
N PHE A 144 -9.66 -4.06 -0.67
CA PHE A 144 -10.73 -4.83 -0.03
C PHE A 144 -12.04 -4.04 0.05
N PHE A 145 -11.99 -2.78 0.50
CA PHE A 145 -13.15 -1.89 0.56
C PHE A 145 -13.80 -1.67 -0.83
N LEU A 146 -12.98 -1.57 -1.88
CA LEU A 146 -13.45 -1.47 -3.26
C LEU A 146 -14.06 -2.78 -3.79
N GLY A 147 -13.99 -3.87 -3.03
CA GLY A 147 -14.61 -5.16 -3.35
C GLY A 147 -13.72 -6.17 -4.07
N PHE A 148 -12.43 -5.89 -4.22
CA PHE A 148 -11.51 -6.87 -4.82
C PHE A 148 -11.41 -8.13 -3.97
N LYS A 149 -11.44 -9.30 -4.61
CA LYS A 149 -11.37 -10.62 -3.96
C LYS A 149 -10.02 -11.31 -4.10
N GLU A 150 -9.20 -10.85 -5.03
CA GLU A 150 -7.83 -11.30 -5.21
C GLU A 150 -6.92 -10.07 -5.25
N ILE A 151 -6.01 -9.98 -4.29
CA ILE A 151 -5.11 -8.84 -4.08
C ILE A 151 -3.69 -9.36 -4.14
N TYR A 152 -2.96 -8.95 -5.16
CA TYR A 152 -1.59 -9.35 -5.42
C TYR A 152 -0.63 -8.19 -5.21
N MET A 153 0.52 -8.44 -4.60
CA MET A 153 1.51 -7.40 -4.30
C MET A 153 2.81 -7.68 -5.05
N LEU A 154 3.40 -6.65 -5.66
CA LEU A 154 4.71 -6.65 -6.31
C LEU A 154 5.57 -5.52 -5.73
N GLY A 155 6.89 -5.73 -5.63
CA GLY A 155 7.79 -4.76 -5.00
C GLY A 155 7.50 -4.54 -3.51
N ASN A 156 6.92 -5.54 -2.83
CA ASN A 156 6.72 -5.57 -1.39
C ASN A 156 7.74 -6.52 -0.74
N ASP A 157 9.02 -6.15 -0.83
CA ASP A 157 10.13 -7.02 -0.45
C ASP A 157 10.28 -7.18 1.05
N LEU A 158 9.87 -6.17 1.83
CA LEU A 158 10.07 -6.05 3.29
C LEU A 158 11.53 -6.31 3.70
N SER A 159 12.47 -6.09 2.80
CA SER A 159 13.90 -6.26 3.03
C SER A 159 14.54 -4.90 3.27
N TYR A 160 14.88 -4.64 4.52
CA TYR A 160 15.61 -3.45 4.94
C TYR A 160 17.00 -3.88 5.41
N GLU A 161 17.89 -4.14 4.47
CA GLU A 161 19.28 -4.48 4.77
C GLU A 161 20.13 -3.20 4.78
N ASP A 162 20.99 -3.04 5.80
CA ASP A 162 21.89 -1.89 5.89
C ASP A 162 22.76 -1.82 4.65
N ASN A 163 22.97 -0.61 4.15
CA ASN A 163 23.76 -0.31 2.94
C ASN A 163 23.23 -0.88 1.62
N LYS A 164 22.02 -1.42 1.58
CA LYS A 164 21.38 -1.86 0.34
C LYS A 164 20.26 -0.89 -0.08
N ARG A 165 20.02 -0.86 -1.38
CA ARG A 165 18.88 -0.12 -1.96
C ARG A 165 17.57 -0.61 -1.36
N THR A 166 16.79 0.31 -0.79
CA THR A 166 15.46 0.01 -0.25
C THR A 166 14.36 0.20 -1.30
N HIS A 167 14.64 0.97 -2.36
CA HIS A 167 13.71 1.26 -3.45
C HIS A 167 14.34 1.01 -4.83
N PHE A 168 13.55 0.56 -5.80
CA PHE A 168 14.05 0.26 -7.16
C PHE A 168 14.58 1.50 -7.89
N TYR A 169 14.05 2.69 -7.58
CA TYR A 169 14.46 3.96 -8.20
C TYR A 169 15.68 4.63 -7.55
N GLY A 170 16.27 3.98 -6.56
CA GLY A 170 17.43 4.51 -5.84
C GLY A 170 17.10 5.54 -4.77
N GLY A 171 18.15 5.90 -4.01
CA GLY A 171 18.05 6.69 -2.81
C GLY A 171 17.56 8.11 -2.99
N GLY A 172 16.90 8.55 -1.96
CA GLY A 172 16.62 9.93 -1.63
C GLY A 172 16.85 10.13 -0.15
N SER A 173 16.37 11.22 0.42
CA SER A 173 16.34 11.45 1.87
C SER A 173 15.66 10.30 2.63
N ASP A 174 14.76 9.58 1.95
CA ASP A 174 14.02 8.42 2.45
C ASP A 174 14.93 7.26 2.85
N GLU A 175 16.00 6.97 2.09
CA GLU A 175 16.85 5.79 2.32
C GLU A 175 17.75 5.91 3.56
N ARG A 176 18.19 7.10 3.92
CA ARG A 176 19.18 7.30 4.98
C ARG A 176 18.65 7.13 6.41
N ARG A 177 17.34 7.11 6.61
CA ARG A 177 16.71 7.05 7.95
C ARG A 177 16.14 5.68 8.32
N PHE A 178 16.17 4.72 7.39
CA PHE A 178 15.33 3.52 7.51
C PHE A 178 16.01 2.27 8.05
N SER A 179 17.35 2.26 8.20
CA SER A 179 18.02 0.97 8.40
C SER A 179 17.87 0.36 9.80
N SER A 180 17.96 1.13 10.89
CA SER A 180 17.94 0.55 12.24
C SER A 180 16.58 0.67 12.94
N GLU A 181 15.88 1.78 12.78
CA GLU A 181 14.61 2.03 13.48
C GLU A 181 13.44 1.22 12.91
N ILE A 182 13.44 0.93 11.62
CA ILE A 182 12.36 0.19 10.97
C ILE A 182 12.46 -1.31 11.18
N LYS A 183 13.66 -1.89 11.24
CA LYS A 183 13.81 -3.32 11.58
C LYS A 183 13.15 -3.63 12.93
N SER A 184 13.36 -2.78 13.93
CA SER A 184 12.75 -2.96 15.25
C SER A 184 11.23 -2.71 15.23
N ALA A 185 10.74 -1.76 14.43
CA ALA A 185 9.32 -1.44 14.35
C ALA A 185 8.50 -2.48 13.59
N ILE A 186 9.07 -3.18 12.59
CA ILE A 186 8.37 -4.23 11.85
C ILE A 186 8.15 -5.48 12.72
N PHE A 187 9.05 -5.77 13.64
CA PHE A 187 9.05 -7.00 14.43
C PHE A 187 8.77 -6.80 15.92
N SER A 188 8.41 -5.60 16.37
CA SER A 188 7.98 -5.36 17.76
C SER A 188 6.57 -5.93 18.01
N SER A 189 6.16 -6.03 19.28
CA SER A 189 4.87 -6.60 19.71
C SER A 189 3.63 -5.90 19.12
N ASP A 190 3.77 -4.62 18.71
CA ASP A 190 2.74 -3.84 18.03
C ASP A 190 2.97 -3.84 16.51
N SER A 191 3.54 -4.88 15.98
CA SER A 191 4.27 -4.89 14.74
C SER A 191 3.37 -5.06 13.53
N LEU A 192 3.86 -4.58 12.40
CA LEU A 192 3.34 -4.88 11.07
C LEU A 192 3.09 -6.40 10.88
N ALA A 193 3.94 -7.25 11.47
CA ALA A 193 3.79 -8.71 11.43
C ALA A 193 2.47 -9.19 12.06
N LEU A 194 2.08 -8.63 13.21
CA LEU A 194 0.81 -8.97 13.86
C LEU A 194 -0.38 -8.50 13.04
N ILE A 195 -0.31 -7.28 12.49
CA ILE A 195 -1.35 -6.74 11.61
C ILE A 195 -1.53 -7.64 10.38
N ILE A 196 -0.44 -8.07 9.73
CA ILE A 196 -0.48 -8.97 8.57
C ILE A 196 -1.09 -10.32 8.94
N LYS A 197 -0.70 -10.92 10.07
CA LYS A 197 -1.26 -12.20 10.54
C LYS A 197 -2.77 -12.10 10.76
N ASN A 198 -3.23 -11.03 11.39
CA ASN A 198 -4.65 -10.83 11.65
C ASN A 198 -5.42 -10.55 10.35
N LEU A 199 -4.83 -9.79 9.43
CA LEU A 199 -5.41 -9.53 8.13
C LEU A 199 -5.53 -10.82 7.28
N ASN A 200 -4.53 -11.71 7.33
CA ASN A 200 -4.61 -13.02 6.68
C ASN A 200 -5.78 -13.85 7.20
N LYS A 201 -5.92 -13.96 8.53
CA LYS A 201 -7.06 -14.68 9.14
C LYS A 201 -8.41 -14.11 8.71
N PHE A 202 -8.53 -12.79 8.73
CA PHE A 202 -9.74 -12.12 8.31
C PHE A 202 -10.05 -12.39 6.83
N PHE A 203 -9.06 -12.31 5.96
CA PHE A 203 -9.23 -12.55 4.52
C PHE A 203 -9.54 -14.01 4.21
N ASP A 204 -8.95 -14.96 4.93
CA ASP A 204 -9.33 -16.37 4.79
C ASP A 204 -10.81 -16.59 5.12
N LEU A 205 -11.33 -15.98 6.19
CA LEU A 205 -12.75 -16.02 6.56
C LEU A 205 -13.65 -15.30 5.55
N SER A 206 -13.16 -14.28 4.88
CA SER A 206 -13.89 -13.45 3.91
C SER A 206 -13.76 -13.95 2.46
N SER A 207 -13.07 -15.09 2.24
CA SER A 207 -12.77 -15.63 0.91
C SER A 207 -12.03 -14.63 0.02
N VAL A 208 -11.10 -13.87 0.61
CA VAL A 208 -10.22 -12.93 -0.09
C VAL A 208 -8.81 -13.50 -0.15
N LYS A 209 -8.23 -13.52 -1.34
CA LYS A 209 -6.83 -13.91 -1.53
C LYS A 209 -5.92 -12.69 -1.39
N MET A 210 -4.92 -12.76 -0.52
CA MET A 210 -3.85 -11.78 -0.40
C MET A 210 -2.50 -12.49 -0.58
N ILE A 211 -1.80 -12.20 -1.69
CA ILE A 211 -0.60 -12.94 -2.10
C ILE A 211 0.52 -11.97 -2.44
N ASN A 212 1.70 -12.20 -1.89
CA ASN A 212 2.91 -11.46 -2.24
C ASN A 212 3.68 -12.18 -3.36
N LEU A 213 3.77 -11.54 -4.51
CA LEU A 213 4.45 -12.04 -5.71
C LEU A 213 5.89 -11.53 -5.83
N SER A 214 6.36 -10.68 -4.90
CA SER A 214 7.67 -10.03 -4.99
C SER A 214 8.81 -11.04 -4.90
N LYS A 215 9.67 -11.09 -5.93
CA LYS A 215 10.85 -11.96 -5.97
C LYS A 215 11.87 -11.69 -4.85
N GLY A 216 11.87 -10.49 -4.27
CA GLY A 216 12.74 -10.10 -3.15
C GLY A 216 12.20 -10.45 -1.77
N TYR A 217 10.97 -10.93 -1.68
CA TYR A 217 10.33 -11.21 -0.41
C TYR A 217 10.87 -12.49 0.23
N LYS A 218 11.45 -12.37 1.42
CA LYS A 218 12.13 -13.48 2.12
C LYS A 218 11.46 -13.90 3.45
N HIS A 219 10.47 -13.15 3.93
CA HIS A 219 9.85 -13.41 5.24
C HIS A 219 8.81 -14.52 5.13
N GLU A 220 9.15 -15.71 5.63
CA GLU A 220 8.21 -16.82 5.68
C GLU A 220 7.12 -16.58 6.72
N GLY A 221 5.90 -16.99 6.39
CA GLY A 221 4.75 -16.97 7.31
C GLY A 221 4.04 -15.64 7.49
N LEU A 222 4.50 -14.53 6.87
CA LEU A 222 3.76 -13.26 6.91
C LEU A 222 2.73 -13.18 5.78
N PHE A 223 3.16 -13.32 4.53
CA PHE A 223 2.26 -13.38 3.37
C PHE A 223 2.32 -14.74 2.68
N LYS A 224 1.22 -15.17 2.11
CA LYS A 224 1.23 -16.26 1.12
C LYS A 224 2.07 -15.82 -0.06
N LYS A 225 2.94 -16.68 -0.57
CA LYS A 225 3.81 -16.41 -1.72
C LYS A 225 3.20 -16.95 -3.00
N GLY A 226 3.51 -16.29 -4.11
CA GLY A 226 3.22 -16.75 -5.46
C GLY A 226 4.24 -16.22 -6.45
N LYS A 227 4.04 -16.49 -7.73
CA LYS A 227 4.81 -15.93 -8.83
C LYS A 227 3.86 -15.21 -9.78
N LEU A 228 4.34 -14.09 -10.35
CA LEU A 228 3.55 -13.31 -11.29
C LEU A 228 3.19 -14.14 -12.54
N GLU A 229 4.15 -14.90 -13.02
CA GLU A 229 4.03 -15.70 -14.23
C GLU A 229 2.96 -16.81 -14.12
N ASP A 230 2.67 -17.29 -12.92
CA ASP A 230 1.67 -18.34 -12.68
C ASP A 230 0.21 -17.84 -12.84
N LEU A 231 0.01 -16.52 -13.01
CA LEU A 231 -1.31 -15.91 -13.14
C LEU A 231 -1.74 -15.64 -14.58
N PHE A 232 -0.83 -15.85 -15.55
CA PHE A 232 -1.00 -15.58 -16.98
C PHE A 232 -0.55 -16.76 -17.81
#